data_1c8c2ae562057a6325acfbc6e7d01b63
#
_entry.id   1c8c2ae562057a6325acfbc6e7d01b63
#
_cell.length_a   1.000
_cell.length_b   1.000
_cell.length_c   1.000
_cell.angle_alpha   90.00
_cell.angle_beta   90.00
_cell.angle_gamma   90.00
#
_symmetry.space_group_name_H-M   'P 1'
#
loop_
_entity.id
_entity.type
_entity.pdbx_description
1 polymer ?
#
loop_
_entity_poly.entity_id
_entity_poly.type
_entity_poly.pdbx_seq_one_letter_code
_entity_poly.pdbx_strand_id
1 'polypeptide(L)'
;MTFLEIASRRRALSRPIVHEAVTELVATAFLLIAVVGSGIMAEKLCAGNVGLALLVNAIATGGALVALILAFGPQSGAHMNPVVTLAAAATEGLRWHAVPAYIAAQITGAVLGVWLAHIMFDLPIW
;
A
#
# COMPACT_ATOMS: atom_id res chain seq x y z
N MET A 1 17.83 -24.36 0.06
CA MET A 1 16.56 -23.93 0.63
C MET A 1 16.52 -24.39 2.07
N THR A 2 16.51 -23.47 3.02
CA THR A 2 16.55 -23.80 4.45
C THR A 2 15.17 -24.25 4.98
N PHE A 3 15.16 -24.98 6.10
CA PHE A 3 13.91 -25.39 6.76
C PHE A 3 13.00 -24.20 7.07
N LEU A 4 13.57 -23.04 7.42
CA LEU A 4 12.85 -21.80 7.70
C LEU A 4 12.19 -21.22 6.43
N GLU A 5 12.84 -21.32 5.27
CA GLU A 5 12.26 -20.90 3.99
C GLU A 5 11.08 -21.80 3.56
N ILE A 6 11.21 -23.11 3.79
CA ILE A 6 10.11 -24.06 3.52
C ILE A 6 8.92 -23.79 4.47
N ALA A 7 9.20 -23.55 5.75
CA ALA A 7 8.16 -23.25 6.73
C ALA A 7 7.46 -21.91 6.47
N SER A 8 8.20 -20.88 6.05
CA SER A 8 7.63 -19.58 5.68
C SER A 8 6.77 -19.66 4.42
N ARG A 9 7.23 -20.37 3.38
CA ARG A 9 6.45 -20.63 2.17
C ARG A 9 5.18 -21.43 2.45
N ARG A 10 5.23 -22.47 3.29
CA ARG A 10 4.04 -23.24 3.70
C ARG A 10 3.05 -22.37 4.48
N ARG A 11 3.53 -21.47 5.33
CA ARG A 11 2.69 -20.54 6.09
C ARG A 11 2.02 -19.48 5.19
N ALA A 12 2.71 -19.00 4.16
CA ALA A 12 2.15 -18.11 3.16
C ALA A 12 1.06 -18.80 2.30
N LEU A 13 1.27 -20.06 1.93
CA LEU A 13 0.30 -20.84 1.13
C LEU A 13 -0.97 -21.25 1.89
N SER A 14 -0.97 -21.15 3.22
CA SER A 14 -2.11 -21.58 4.07
C SER A 14 -3.02 -20.42 4.52
N ARG A 15 -2.70 -19.17 4.21
CA ARG A 15 -3.53 -18.04 4.63
C ARG A 15 -4.79 -17.91 3.77
N PRO A 16 -5.93 -17.59 4.40
CA PRO A 16 -7.15 -17.30 3.66
C PRO A 16 -6.94 -16.05 2.78
N ILE A 17 -7.39 -16.09 1.53
CA ILE A 17 -7.33 -14.95 0.60
C ILE A 17 -7.98 -13.72 1.19
N VAL A 18 -9.05 -13.89 1.98
CA VAL A 18 -9.73 -12.78 2.66
C VAL A 18 -8.79 -12.04 3.61
N HIS A 19 -7.97 -12.76 4.37
CA HIS A 19 -6.99 -12.12 5.26
C HIS A 19 -5.94 -11.32 4.47
N GLU A 20 -5.41 -11.89 3.40
CA GLU A 20 -4.44 -11.22 2.53
C GLU A 20 -5.07 -9.97 1.88
N ALA A 21 -6.30 -10.09 1.36
CA ALA A 21 -7.02 -8.98 0.75
C ALA A 21 -7.34 -7.84 1.74
N VAL A 22 -7.79 -8.16 2.95
CA VAL A 22 -8.03 -7.15 4.01
C VAL A 22 -6.72 -6.45 4.37
N THR A 23 -5.61 -7.18 4.44
CA THR A 23 -4.29 -6.60 4.68
C THR A 23 -3.89 -5.63 3.56
N GLU A 24 -4.09 -6.00 2.29
CA GLU A 24 -3.83 -5.12 1.14
C GLU A 24 -4.71 -3.87 1.14
N LEU A 25 -6.00 -4.01 1.51
CA LEU A 25 -6.91 -2.87 1.65
C LEU A 25 -6.39 -1.87 2.68
N VAL A 26 -6.05 -2.35 3.87
CA VAL A 26 -5.57 -1.50 4.97
C VAL A 26 -4.22 -0.87 4.63
N ALA A 27 -3.28 -1.66 4.11
CA ALA A 27 -1.96 -1.17 3.74
C ALA A 27 -2.04 -0.10 2.63
N THR A 28 -2.87 -0.34 1.60
CA THR A 28 -3.08 0.63 0.51
C THR A 28 -3.76 1.90 1.02
N ALA A 29 -4.75 1.78 1.92
CA ALA A 29 -5.39 2.96 2.52
C ALA A 29 -4.36 3.82 3.28
N PHE A 30 -3.52 3.22 4.13
CA PHE A 30 -2.45 3.95 4.82
C PHE A 30 -1.43 4.56 3.86
N LEU A 31 -1.08 3.85 2.78
CA LEU A 31 -0.19 4.40 1.76
C LEU A 31 -0.78 5.68 1.15
N LEU A 32 -2.05 5.64 0.73
CA LEU A 32 -2.70 6.80 0.12
C LEU A 32 -2.92 7.94 1.12
N ILE A 33 -3.19 7.65 2.39
CA ILE A 33 -3.21 8.69 3.46
C ILE A 33 -1.83 9.38 3.53
N ALA A 34 -0.75 8.61 3.53
CA ALA A 34 0.60 9.17 3.60
C ALA A 34 0.95 9.98 2.34
N VAL A 35 0.70 9.44 1.15
CA VAL A 35 1.03 10.09 -0.14
C VAL A 35 0.21 11.38 -0.33
N VAL A 36 -1.11 11.28 -0.21
CA VAL A 36 -2.02 12.42 -0.44
C VAL A 36 -1.91 13.43 0.70
N GLY A 37 -1.90 12.96 1.95
CA GLY A 37 -1.81 13.83 3.12
C GLY A 37 -0.49 14.60 3.17
N SER A 38 0.64 13.95 2.92
CA SER A 38 1.94 14.64 2.86
C SER A 38 2.03 15.62 1.68
N GLY A 39 1.40 15.30 0.54
CA GLY A 39 1.32 16.20 -0.61
C GLY A 39 0.55 17.48 -0.28
N ILE A 40 -0.65 17.34 0.31
CA ILE A 40 -1.47 18.48 0.75
C ILE A 40 -0.72 19.34 1.78
N MET A 41 -0.09 18.71 2.76
CA MET A 41 0.69 19.42 3.78
C MET A 41 1.89 20.15 3.16
N ALA A 42 2.63 19.48 2.27
CA ALA A 42 3.78 20.06 1.60
C ALA A 42 3.39 21.27 0.75
N GLU A 43 2.30 21.19 0.00
CA GLU A 43 1.79 22.31 -0.79
C GLU A 43 1.45 23.52 0.09
N LYS A 44 0.79 23.30 1.23
CA LYS A 44 0.44 24.37 2.19
C LYS A 44 1.66 25.02 2.83
N LEU A 45 2.73 24.26 3.13
CA LEU A 45 3.88 24.73 3.91
C LEU A 45 5.04 25.25 3.07
N CYS A 46 5.16 24.85 1.81
CA CYS A 46 6.31 25.21 0.97
C CYS A 46 6.18 26.57 0.24
N ALA A 47 5.18 27.37 0.57
CA ALA A 47 4.99 28.74 0.05
C ALA A 47 5.13 28.86 -1.47
N GLY A 48 4.58 27.93 -2.23
CA GLY A 48 4.62 27.90 -3.71
C GLY A 48 5.90 27.28 -4.30
N ASN A 49 6.85 26.84 -3.48
CA ASN A 49 8.03 26.11 -3.97
C ASN A 49 7.67 24.66 -4.29
N VAL A 50 7.26 24.40 -5.54
CA VAL A 50 6.83 23.09 -6.02
C VAL A 50 7.92 22.03 -5.92
N GLY A 51 9.20 22.41 -6.16
CA GLY A 51 10.33 21.48 -6.05
C GLY A 51 10.53 20.99 -4.62
N LEU A 52 10.43 21.87 -3.63
CA LEU A 52 10.51 21.52 -2.23
C LEU A 52 9.30 20.68 -1.80
N ALA A 53 8.09 21.04 -2.23
CA ALA A 53 6.87 20.27 -1.93
C ALA A 53 6.99 18.84 -2.47
N LEU A 54 7.46 18.66 -3.70
CA LEU A 54 7.70 17.35 -4.29
C LEU A 54 8.74 16.54 -3.50
N LEU A 55 9.85 17.16 -3.09
CA LEU A 55 10.88 16.48 -2.31
C LEU A 55 10.34 15.98 -0.96
N VAL A 56 9.60 16.83 -0.25
CA VAL A 56 9.00 16.49 1.05
C VAL A 56 8.00 15.34 0.88
N ASN A 57 7.12 15.41 -0.12
CA ASN A 57 6.17 14.34 -0.44
C ASN A 57 6.87 13.03 -0.80
N ALA A 58 7.94 13.08 -1.60
CA ALA A 58 8.70 11.89 -1.98
C ALA A 58 9.38 11.22 -0.77
N ILE A 59 9.96 11.98 0.14
CA ILE A 59 10.59 11.46 1.36
C ILE A 59 9.53 10.82 2.27
N ALA A 60 8.40 11.48 2.47
CA ALA A 60 7.30 10.97 3.30
C ALA A 60 6.73 9.67 2.71
N THR A 61 6.52 9.64 1.40
CA THR A 61 6.06 8.44 0.67
C THR A 61 7.04 7.28 0.81
N GLY A 62 8.34 7.54 0.61
CA GLY A 62 9.38 6.52 0.76
C GLY A 62 9.45 5.96 2.18
N GLY A 63 9.38 6.82 3.20
CA GLY A 63 9.31 6.39 4.59
C GLY A 63 8.08 5.56 4.91
N ALA A 64 6.91 5.98 4.41
CA ALA A 64 5.67 5.23 4.58
C ALA A 64 5.73 3.86 3.89
N LEU A 65 6.26 3.78 2.67
CA LEU A 65 6.45 2.51 1.96
C LEU A 65 7.32 1.54 2.75
N VAL A 66 8.47 1.99 3.25
CA VAL A 66 9.35 1.15 4.07
C VAL A 66 8.60 0.62 5.30
N ALA A 67 7.91 1.49 6.04
CA ALA A 67 7.17 1.10 7.23
C ALA A 67 6.05 0.11 6.93
N LEU A 68 5.27 0.34 5.86
CA LEU A 68 4.15 -0.52 5.47
C LEU A 68 4.62 -1.87 4.94
N ILE A 69 5.71 -1.91 4.16
CA ILE A 69 6.30 -3.17 3.69
C ILE A 69 6.79 -4.01 4.87
N LEU A 70 7.46 -3.41 5.83
CA LEU A 70 7.91 -4.12 7.04
C LEU A 70 6.74 -4.61 7.91
N ALA A 71 5.68 -3.82 8.03
CA ALA A 71 4.52 -4.16 8.86
C ALA A 71 3.63 -5.21 8.20
N PHE A 72 3.31 -5.07 6.92
CA PHE A 72 2.30 -5.87 6.21
C PHE A 72 2.89 -6.93 5.26
N GLY A 73 4.17 -6.82 4.90
CA GLY A 73 4.85 -7.78 4.02
C GLY A 73 4.70 -9.23 4.46
N PRO A 74 4.89 -9.57 5.76
CA PRO A 74 4.70 -10.94 6.23
C PRO A 74 3.26 -11.46 6.09
N GLN A 75 2.25 -10.61 5.97
CA GLN A 75 0.84 -10.98 5.89
C GLN A 75 0.33 -11.17 4.45
N SER A 76 0.62 -10.23 3.53
CA SER A 76 0.09 -10.24 2.16
C SER A 76 1.16 -10.11 1.07
N GLY A 77 2.38 -9.77 1.45
CA GLY A 77 3.43 -9.33 0.53
C GLY A 77 3.51 -7.81 0.44
N ALA A 78 2.53 -7.07 0.98
CA ALA A 78 2.44 -5.61 0.96
C ALA A 78 2.62 -5.04 -0.45
N HIS A 79 1.86 -5.54 -1.40
CA HIS A 79 1.93 -5.10 -2.80
C HIS A 79 1.42 -3.67 -2.97
N MET A 80 0.27 -3.34 -2.36
CA MET A 80 -0.35 -2.01 -2.36
C MET A 80 -0.47 -1.39 -3.77
N ASN A 81 -0.37 -2.22 -4.80
CA ASN A 81 -0.34 -1.82 -6.20
C ASN A 81 -0.77 -2.99 -7.10
N PRO A 82 -1.75 -2.80 -8.01
CA PRO A 82 -2.16 -3.83 -8.95
C PRO A 82 -1.04 -4.38 -9.84
N VAL A 83 -0.12 -3.51 -10.29
CA VAL A 83 0.99 -3.92 -11.16
C VAL A 83 1.98 -4.80 -10.40
N VAL A 84 2.27 -4.46 -9.14
CA VAL A 84 3.12 -5.28 -8.28
C VAL A 84 2.46 -6.64 -8.02
N THR A 85 1.15 -6.67 -7.81
CA THR A 85 0.40 -7.92 -7.64
C THR A 85 0.47 -8.81 -8.88
N LEU A 86 0.34 -8.24 -10.07
CA LEU A 86 0.48 -8.97 -11.34
C LEU A 86 1.90 -9.49 -11.54
N ALA A 87 2.90 -8.67 -11.24
CA ALA A 87 4.31 -9.08 -11.29
C ALA A 87 4.59 -10.24 -10.33
N ALA A 88 4.14 -10.16 -9.08
CA ALA A 88 4.28 -11.22 -8.09
C ALA A 88 3.60 -12.53 -8.51
N ALA A 89 2.43 -12.44 -9.17
CA ALA A 89 1.76 -13.62 -9.72
C ALA A 89 2.56 -14.27 -10.86
N ALA A 90 3.24 -13.44 -11.67
CA ALA A 90 4.02 -13.93 -12.80
C ALA A 90 5.40 -14.48 -12.38
N THR A 91 6.04 -13.93 -11.35
CA THR A 91 7.45 -14.19 -11.04
C THR A 91 7.70 -14.78 -9.65
N GLU A 92 6.84 -14.52 -8.67
CA GLU A 92 7.07 -14.86 -7.26
C GLU A 92 6.13 -15.95 -6.72
N GLY A 93 5.21 -16.43 -7.55
CA GLY A 93 4.32 -17.55 -7.23
C GLY A 93 3.09 -17.18 -6.42
N LEU A 94 2.65 -15.91 -6.45
CA LEU A 94 1.33 -15.54 -5.97
C LEU A 94 0.26 -16.29 -6.80
N ARG A 95 -0.73 -16.83 -6.12
CA ARG A 95 -1.82 -17.60 -6.76
C ARG A 95 -2.65 -16.70 -7.69
N TRP A 96 -2.76 -17.01 -8.97
CA TRP A 96 -3.50 -16.20 -9.93
C TRP A 96 -4.97 -15.96 -9.54
N HIS A 97 -5.61 -16.93 -8.88
CA HIS A 97 -6.98 -16.75 -8.39
C HIS A 97 -7.11 -15.78 -7.21
N ALA A 98 -6.01 -15.38 -6.56
CA ALA A 98 -6.00 -14.35 -5.53
C ALA A 98 -5.90 -12.93 -6.12
N VAL A 99 -5.37 -12.78 -7.33
CA VAL A 99 -5.13 -11.49 -7.98
C VAL A 99 -6.35 -10.58 -8.03
N PRO A 100 -7.55 -11.04 -8.42
CA PRO A 100 -8.73 -10.18 -8.43
C PRO A 100 -9.11 -9.64 -7.05
N ALA A 101 -8.96 -10.45 -5.99
CA ALA A 101 -9.25 -10.03 -4.63
C ALA A 101 -8.26 -8.97 -4.14
N TYR A 102 -6.97 -9.13 -4.46
CA TYR A 102 -5.92 -8.13 -4.17
C TYR A 102 -6.22 -6.80 -4.86
N ILE A 103 -6.49 -6.82 -6.16
CA ILE A 103 -6.75 -5.60 -6.93
C ILE A 103 -8.01 -4.88 -6.43
N ALA A 104 -9.09 -5.61 -6.17
CA ALA A 104 -10.32 -5.02 -5.62
C ALA A 104 -10.07 -4.38 -4.25
N ALA A 105 -9.32 -5.05 -3.38
CA ALA A 105 -8.95 -4.55 -2.06
C ALA A 105 -8.07 -3.30 -2.15
N GLN A 106 -7.08 -3.29 -3.03
CA GLN A 106 -6.19 -2.15 -3.27
C GLN A 106 -6.95 -0.93 -3.80
N ILE A 107 -7.84 -1.12 -4.79
CA ILE A 107 -8.67 -0.02 -5.32
C ILE A 107 -9.56 0.56 -4.21
N THR A 108 -10.24 -0.29 -3.45
CA THR A 108 -11.10 0.13 -2.34
C THR A 108 -10.29 0.86 -1.26
N GLY A 109 -9.13 0.30 -0.88
CA GLY A 109 -8.23 0.91 0.08
C GLY A 109 -7.70 2.26 -0.38
N ALA A 110 -7.37 2.39 -1.67
CA ALA A 110 -6.91 3.66 -2.25
C ALA A 110 -7.99 4.75 -2.15
N VAL A 111 -9.22 4.45 -2.53
CA VAL A 111 -10.34 5.40 -2.44
C VAL A 111 -10.57 5.83 -0.99
N LEU A 112 -10.64 4.87 -0.06
CA LEU A 112 -10.82 5.16 1.36
C LEU A 112 -9.65 5.98 1.92
N GLY A 113 -8.42 5.69 1.53
CA GLY A 113 -7.23 6.42 1.96
C GLY A 113 -7.24 7.87 1.49
N VAL A 114 -7.62 8.12 0.23
CA VAL A 114 -7.75 9.49 -0.31
C VAL A 114 -8.85 10.26 0.43
N TRP A 115 -10.02 9.65 0.64
CA TRP A 115 -11.10 10.29 1.38
C TRP A 115 -10.69 10.65 2.81
N LEU A 116 -10.02 9.74 3.51
CA LEU A 116 -9.50 10.01 4.85
C LEU A 116 -8.48 11.16 4.85
N ALA A 117 -7.56 11.19 3.87
CA ALA A 117 -6.63 12.30 3.72
C ALA A 117 -7.37 13.63 3.50
N HIS A 118 -8.38 13.67 2.63
CA HIS A 118 -9.19 14.88 2.41
C HIS A 118 -9.91 15.34 3.68
N ILE A 119 -10.53 14.41 4.42
CA ILE A 119 -11.20 14.72 5.70
C ILE A 119 -10.21 15.31 6.71
N MET A 120 -8.99 14.79 6.80
CA MET A 120 -7.94 15.29 7.71
C MET A 120 -7.57 16.76 7.45
N PHE A 121 -7.79 17.27 6.24
CA PHE A 121 -7.43 18.63 5.83
C PHE A 121 -8.64 19.51 5.50
N ASP A 122 -9.86 19.11 5.88
CA ASP A 122 -11.11 19.79 5.58
C ASP A 122 -11.33 20.07 4.09
N LEU A 123 -10.92 19.11 3.23
CA LEU A 123 -11.11 19.17 1.78
C LEU A 123 -12.35 18.35 1.37
N PRO A 124 -13.05 18.77 0.26
CA PRO A 124 -14.16 17.99 -0.27
C PRO A 124 -13.68 16.61 -0.75
N ILE A 125 -14.53 15.60 -0.58
CA ILE A 125 -14.27 14.22 -0.99
C ILE A 125 -14.83 13.88 -2.39
N TRP A 126 -15.50 14.82 -3.04
CA TRP A 126 -16.02 14.82 -4.43
C TRP A 126 -15.90 16.20 -5.06
#